data_0e37dc65d57f9ca1eb8a26f4cb91adc9
#
_entry.id   0e37dc65d57f9ca1eb8a26f4cb91adc9
#
_cell.length_a   1.000
_cell.length_b   1.000
_cell.length_c   1.000
_cell.angle_alpha   90.00
_cell.angle_beta   90.00
_cell.angle_gamma   90.00
#
_symmetry.space_group_name_H-M   'P 1'
#
loop_
_entity.id
_entity.type
_entity.pdbx_description
1 polymer ?
#
loop_
_entity_poly.entity_id
_entity_poly.type
_entity_poly.pdbx_seq_one_letter_code
_entity_poly.pdbx_strand_id
1 'polypeptide(L)'
;SLVKDIMLKMTTDDDVMKDIVLDDDDFVNNNTVMNGLADGSIKAKDGKEYSSKILGGQNPLSMYCAGVETLDLSNISAYDQGCNEEFQKAMKNYFEGKATKDEALELFYKGVTEKYPELTY
;
A
#
# COMPACT_ATOMS: atom_id res chain seq x y z
N SER A 1 7.14 8.69 27.96
CA SER A 1 7.63 10.01 27.49
C SER A 1 6.70 10.53 26.41
N LEU A 2 6.63 11.84 26.22
CA LEU A 2 5.75 12.49 25.25
C LEU A 2 5.88 11.86 23.85
N VAL A 3 7.10 11.57 23.39
CA VAL A 3 7.34 10.93 22.09
C VAL A 3 6.69 9.54 22.01
N LYS A 4 6.86 8.72 23.05
CA LYS A 4 6.20 7.40 23.12
C LYS A 4 4.69 7.52 23.08
N ASP A 5 4.13 8.48 23.80
CA ASP A 5 2.68 8.67 23.87
C ASP A 5 2.11 9.14 22.53
N ILE A 6 2.81 10.03 21.83
CA ILE A 6 2.47 10.43 20.45
C ILE A 6 2.53 9.25 19.50
N MET A 7 3.62 8.46 19.53
CA MET A 7 3.77 7.30 18.66
C MET A 7 2.66 6.28 18.89
N LEU A 8 2.34 5.98 20.17
CA LEU A 8 1.25 5.06 20.51
C LEU A 8 -0.09 5.60 20.01
N LYS A 9 -0.38 6.88 20.24
CA LYS A 9 -1.64 7.46 19.79
C LYS A 9 -1.79 7.41 18.27
N MET A 10 -0.73 7.71 17.52
CA MET A 10 -0.75 7.70 16.05
C MET A 10 -0.76 6.30 15.42
N THR A 11 -0.51 5.25 16.19
CA THR A 11 -0.43 3.88 15.65
C THR A 11 -1.45 2.92 16.22
N THR A 12 -2.09 3.25 17.36
CA THR A 12 -3.01 2.34 18.05
C THR A 12 -4.35 2.96 18.46
N ASP A 13 -4.52 4.29 18.32
CA ASP A 13 -5.77 4.95 18.68
C ASP A 13 -6.81 4.76 17.57
N ASP A 14 -7.90 4.06 17.88
CA ASP A 14 -8.92 3.69 16.89
C ASP A 14 -9.61 4.92 16.27
N ASP A 15 -9.79 6.00 17.01
CA ASP A 15 -10.40 7.21 16.46
C ASP A 15 -9.48 7.90 15.46
N VAL A 16 -8.18 8.01 15.76
CA VAL A 16 -7.18 8.55 14.83
C VAL A 16 -7.08 7.67 13.59
N MET A 17 -7.01 6.34 13.75
CA MET A 17 -6.93 5.40 12.62
C MET A 17 -8.18 5.45 11.75
N LYS A 18 -9.36 5.53 12.37
CA LYS A 18 -10.62 5.68 11.66
C LYS A 18 -10.67 6.98 10.85
N ASP A 19 -10.23 8.10 11.43
CA ASP A 19 -10.23 9.38 10.73
C ASP A 19 -9.31 9.38 9.51
N ILE A 20 -8.14 8.75 9.57
CA ILE A 20 -7.24 8.57 8.42
C ILE A 20 -7.97 7.84 7.27
N VAL A 21 -8.62 6.72 7.54
CA VAL A 21 -9.37 5.98 6.52
C VAL A 21 -10.49 6.81 5.91
N LEU A 22 -11.25 7.53 6.75
CA LEU A 22 -12.43 8.27 6.31
C LEU A 22 -12.11 9.57 5.57
N ASP A 23 -11.04 10.25 5.95
CA ASP A 23 -10.69 11.57 5.41
C ASP A 23 -9.77 11.46 4.18
N ASP A 24 -8.81 10.52 4.22
CA ASP A 24 -7.77 10.39 3.21
C ASP A 24 -8.03 9.24 2.20
N ASP A 25 -9.08 8.44 2.40
CA ASP A 25 -9.38 7.25 1.58
C ASP A 25 -8.21 6.24 1.58
N ASP A 26 -7.48 6.20 2.71
CA ASP A 26 -6.30 5.36 2.90
C ASP A 26 -6.63 4.15 3.79
N PHE A 27 -5.67 3.26 4.02
CA PHE A 27 -5.81 2.14 4.94
C PHE A 27 -4.75 2.19 6.04
N VAL A 28 -5.07 1.60 7.19
CA VAL A 28 -4.24 1.70 8.39
C VAL A 28 -3.90 0.32 8.95
N ASN A 29 -2.79 0.23 9.67
CA ASN A 29 -2.40 -1.01 10.36
C ASN A 29 -3.15 -1.15 11.71
N ASN A 30 -4.48 -1.20 11.63
CA ASN A 30 -5.38 -1.40 12.77
C ASN A 30 -6.55 -2.31 12.36
N ASN A 31 -6.49 -3.58 12.76
CA ASN A 31 -7.47 -4.59 12.38
C ASN A 31 -8.89 -4.26 12.86
N THR A 32 -9.05 -3.67 14.06
CA THR A 32 -10.36 -3.31 14.58
C THR A 32 -11.06 -2.29 13.68
N VAL A 33 -10.35 -1.23 13.33
CA VAL A 33 -10.89 -0.17 12.47
C VAL A 33 -11.13 -0.68 11.05
N MET A 34 -10.15 -1.38 10.48
CA MET A 34 -10.24 -1.87 9.09
C MET A 34 -11.39 -2.85 8.92
N ASN A 35 -11.50 -3.87 9.78
CA ASN A 35 -12.60 -4.82 9.72
C ASN A 35 -13.95 -4.18 10.03
N GLY A 36 -14.00 -3.30 11.01
CA GLY A 36 -15.25 -2.62 11.38
C GLY A 36 -15.79 -1.69 10.29
N LEU A 37 -14.93 -0.99 9.56
CA LEU A 37 -15.33 -0.20 8.39
C LEU A 37 -15.64 -1.10 7.17
N ALA A 38 -14.98 -2.25 7.05
CA ALA A 38 -15.23 -3.21 5.97
C ALA A 38 -16.61 -3.86 6.08
N ASP A 39 -17.01 -4.27 7.29
CA ASP A 39 -18.27 -4.96 7.55
C ASP A 39 -19.45 -4.02 7.94
N GLY A 40 -19.15 -2.73 8.09
CA GLY A 40 -20.12 -1.70 8.43
C GLY A 40 -20.51 -1.64 9.92
N SER A 41 -19.83 -2.35 10.83
CA SER A 41 -20.03 -2.24 12.28
C SER A 41 -19.50 -0.89 12.81
N ILE A 42 -18.47 -0.34 12.18
CA ILE A 42 -18.04 1.05 12.38
C ILE A 42 -18.59 1.89 11.22
N LYS A 43 -19.22 3.01 11.56
CA LYS A 43 -19.82 3.92 10.59
C LYS A 43 -18.94 5.14 10.34
N ALA A 44 -19.07 5.70 9.13
CA ALA A 44 -18.49 6.98 8.76
C ALA A 44 -19.10 8.14 9.60
N LYS A 45 -18.51 9.33 9.49
CA LYS A 45 -18.92 10.52 10.27
C LYS A 45 -20.38 10.93 10.03
N ASP A 46 -20.95 10.57 8.90
CA ASP A 46 -22.37 10.83 8.55
C ASP A 46 -23.33 9.70 8.97
N GLY A 47 -22.83 8.70 9.71
CA GLY A 47 -23.60 7.55 10.18
C GLY A 47 -23.86 6.46 9.15
N LYS A 48 -23.34 6.60 7.91
CA LYS A 48 -23.45 5.59 6.86
C LYS A 48 -22.27 4.62 6.89
N GLU A 49 -22.35 3.60 6.05
CA GLU A 49 -21.22 2.73 5.79
C GLU A 49 -20.14 3.48 5.02
N TYR A 50 -18.88 3.09 5.25
CA TYR A 50 -17.77 3.66 4.53
C TYR A 50 -17.89 3.37 3.02
N SER A 51 -17.59 4.37 2.23
CA SER A 51 -17.49 4.26 0.78
C SER A 51 -16.41 5.20 0.26
N SER A 52 -15.51 4.68 -0.59
CA SER A 52 -14.44 5.47 -1.19
C SER A 52 -14.99 6.46 -2.21
N LYS A 53 -14.61 7.73 -2.07
CA LYS A 53 -14.94 8.79 -3.03
C LYS A 53 -14.17 8.61 -4.33
N ILE A 54 -12.92 8.12 -4.25
CA ILE A 54 -12.03 7.90 -5.40
C ILE A 54 -12.54 6.72 -6.25
N LEU A 55 -13.08 5.68 -5.60
CA LEU A 55 -13.58 4.48 -6.26
C LEU A 55 -15.09 4.52 -6.59
N GLY A 56 -15.66 5.72 -6.71
CA GLY A 56 -17.06 5.88 -7.11
C GLY A 56 -18.07 5.31 -6.10
N GLY A 57 -17.76 5.32 -4.82
CA GLY A 57 -18.64 4.85 -3.76
C GLY A 57 -18.48 3.38 -3.38
N GLN A 58 -17.51 2.66 -3.94
CA GLN A 58 -17.20 1.29 -3.52
C GLN A 58 -16.52 1.26 -2.15
N ASN A 59 -16.71 0.16 -1.40
CA ASN A 59 -15.93 -0.13 -0.20
C ASN A 59 -14.89 -1.22 -0.50
N PRO A 60 -13.59 -0.88 -0.68
CA PRO A 60 -12.55 -1.86 -1.00
C PRO A 60 -11.97 -2.55 0.24
N LEU A 61 -12.36 -2.16 1.47
CA LEU A 61 -11.66 -2.56 2.68
C LEU A 61 -11.73 -4.05 2.96
N SER A 62 -12.83 -4.73 2.63
CA SER A 62 -12.92 -6.18 2.76
C SER A 62 -11.90 -6.93 1.90
N MET A 63 -11.62 -6.43 0.70
CA MET A 63 -10.58 -6.98 -0.18
C MET A 63 -9.18 -6.75 0.43
N TYR A 64 -8.92 -5.57 0.98
CA TYR A 64 -7.63 -5.28 1.63
C TYR A 64 -7.43 -6.12 2.90
N CYS A 65 -8.46 -6.26 3.74
CA CYS A 65 -8.39 -7.10 4.93
C CYS A 65 -8.07 -8.56 4.58
N ALA A 66 -8.76 -9.12 3.58
CA ALA A 66 -8.49 -10.48 3.10
C ALA A 66 -7.08 -10.60 2.50
N GLY A 67 -6.60 -9.59 1.78
CA GLY A 67 -5.26 -9.56 1.21
C GLY A 67 -4.17 -9.58 2.29
N VAL A 68 -4.34 -8.80 3.36
CA VAL A 68 -3.36 -8.72 4.46
C VAL A 68 -3.16 -10.10 5.13
N GLU A 69 -4.21 -10.90 5.30
CA GLU A 69 -4.13 -12.23 5.91
C GLU A 69 -3.30 -13.21 5.07
N THR A 70 -3.13 -12.95 3.77
CA THR A 70 -2.38 -13.80 2.84
C THR A 70 -0.96 -13.30 2.56
N LEU A 71 -0.55 -12.15 3.14
CA LEU A 71 0.78 -11.62 2.94
C LEU A 71 1.84 -12.52 3.57
N ASP A 72 2.73 -13.02 2.73
CA ASP A 72 3.93 -13.74 3.16
C ASP A 72 5.15 -12.83 3.02
N LEU A 73 5.70 -12.40 4.15
CA LEU A 73 6.87 -11.51 4.22
C LEU A 73 8.20 -12.28 4.31
N SER A 74 8.18 -13.62 4.21
CA SER A 74 9.38 -14.45 4.31
C SER A 74 10.42 -14.21 3.21
N ASN A 75 9.95 -13.70 2.06
CA ASN A 75 10.78 -13.42 0.90
C ASN A 75 11.29 -11.97 0.81
N ILE A 76 11.01 -11.12 1.82
CA ILE A 76 11.55 -9.76 1.84
C ILE A 76 13.07 -9.79 1.91
N SER A 77 13.70 -9.00 1.05
CA SER A 77 15.16 -8.88 0.93
C SER A 77 15.63 -7.43 1.04
N ALA A 78 16.93 -7.25 1.25
CA ALA A 78 17.56 -5.92 1.23
C ALA A 78 17.50 -5.24 -0.17
N TYR A 79 17.17 -6.00 -1.21
CA TYR A 79 17.12 -5.52 -2.61
C TYR A 79 15.76 -4.99 -3.03
N ASP A 80 14.68 -5.31 -2.30
CA ASP A 80 13.29 -5.06 -2.73
C ASP A 80 13.02 -3.59 -3.06
N GLN A 81 13.46 -2.69 -2.17
CA GLN A 81 13.27 -1.26 -2.40
C GLN A 81 14.00 -0.80 -3.67
N GLY A 82 15.26 -1.21 -3.84
CA GLY A 82 16.06 -0.82 -5.00
C GLY A 82 15.55 -1.44 -6.30
N CYS A 83 15.09 -2.68 -6.27
CA CYS A 83 14.44 -3.34 -7.41
C CYS A 83 13.14 -2.62 -7.80
N ASN A 84 12.32 -2.23 -6.82
CA ASN A 84 11.10 -1.49 -7.07
C ASN A 84 11.35 -0.10 -7.69
N GLU A 85 12.36 0.62 -7.20
CA GLU A 85 12.79 1.90 -7.79
C GLU A 85 13.23 1.75 -9.25
N GLU A 86 14.07 0.75 -9.57
CA GLU A 86 14.52 0.49 -10.94
C GLU A 86 13.35 0.02 -11.83
N PHE A 87 12.41 -0.78 -11.30
CA PHE A 87 11.22 -1.17 -12.03
C PHE A 87 10.35 0.04 -12.40
N GLN A 88 10.02 0.90 -11.46
CA GLN A 88 9.23 2.10 -11.72
C GLN A 88 9.88 3.01 -12.76
N LYS A 89 11.20 3.21 -12.66
CA LYS A 89 11.99 4.01 -13.59
C LYS A 89 11.97 3.42 -15.00
N ALA A 90 12.20 2.12 -15.13
CA ALA A 90 12.25 1.43 -16.41
C ALA A 90 10.87 1.36 -17.09
N MET A 91 9.81 1.07 -16.32
CA MET A 91 8.45 0.90 -16.84
C MET A 91 7.75 2.21 -17.21
N LYS A 92 8.27 3.37 -16.77
CA LYS A 92 7.68 4.66 -17.06
C LYS A 92 7.42 4.89 -18.54
N ASN A 93 8.40 4.62 -19.40
CA ASN A 93 8.26 4.83 -20.84
C ASN A 93 7.24 3.86 -21.48
N TYR A 94 7.14 2.63 -20.96
CA TYR A 94 6.10 1.70 -21.37
C TYR A 94 4.70 2.19 -21.03
N PHE A 95 4.49 2.66 -19.79
CA PHE A 95 3.19 3.21 -19.38
C PHE A 95 2.81 4.50 -20.13
N GLU A 96 3.80 5.27 -20.57
CA GLU A 96 3.60 6.45 -21.41
C GLU A 96 3.43 6.13 -22.91
N GLY A 97 3.49 4.85 -23.30
CA GLY A 97 3.39 4.41 -24.71
C GLY A 97 4.61 4.75 -25.56
N LYS A 98 5.78 5.01 -24.96
CA LYS A 98 7.03 5.41 -25.64
C LYS A 98 8.01 4.25 -25.87
N ALA A 99 7.77 3.11 -25.24
CA ALA A 99 8.57 1.90 -25.37
C ALA A 99 7.69 0.66 -25.30
N THR A 100 8.18 -0.46 -25.81
CA THR A 100 7.54 -1.76 -25.64
C THR A 100 7.77 -2.29 -24.22
N LYS A 101 6.98 -3.28 -23.82
CA LYS A 101 7.16 -3.96 -22.52
C LYS A 101 8.53 -4.62 -22.43
N ASP A 102 8.97 -5.26 -23.52
CA ASP A 102 10.24 -6.00 -23.54
C ASP A 102 11.45 -5.06 -23.39
N GLU A 103 11.45 -3.93 -24.09
CA GLU A 103 12.46 -2.88 -23.90
C GLU A 103 12.48 -2.34 -22.45
N ALA A 104 11.33 -2.15 -21.85
CA ALA A 104 11.24 -1.70 -20.46
C ALA A 104 11.76 -2.76 -19.48
N LEU A 105 11.44 -4.04 -19.68
CA LEU A 105 11.95 -5.13 -18.85
C LEU A 105 13.47 -5.30 -18.99
N GLU A 106 14.01 -5.21 -20.20
CA GLU A 106 15.46 -5.24 -20.42
C GLU A 106 16.17 -4.10 -19.68
N LEU A 107 15.62 -2.89 -19.76
CA LEU A 107 16.12 -1.74 -19.01
C LEU A 107 16.06 -1.95 -17.50
N PHE A 108 14.99 -2.56 -16.99
CA PHE A 108 14.84 -2.92 -15.57
C PHE A 108 15.91 -3.90 -15.12
N TYR A 109 16.09 -5.01 -15.82
CA TYR A 109 17.10 -6.01 -15.49
C TYR A 109 18.52 -5.44 -15.53
N LYS A 110 18.81 -4.62 -16.52
CA LYS A 110 20.08 -3.90 -16.60
C LYS A 110 20.29 -2.97 -15.41
N GLY A 111 19.30 -2.16 -15.05
CA GLY A 111 19.37 -1.25 -13.90
C GLY A 111 19.59 -2.00 -12.59
N VAL A 112 18.89 -3.13 -12.38
CA VAL A 112 19.06 -3.95 -11.19
C VAL A 112 20.46 -4.56 -11.11
N THR A 113 20.98 -5.13 -12.18
CA THR A 113 22.32 -5.75 -12.18
C THR A 113 23.46 -4.74 -12.11
N GLU A 114 23.26 -3.52 -12.62
CA GLU A 114 24.21 -2.40 -12.42
C GLU A 114 24.26 -1.95 -10.96
N LYS A 115 23.10 -1.91 -10.30
CA LYS A 115 22.98 -1.49 -8.88
C LYS A 115 23.41 -2.60 -7.92
N TYR A 116 23.12 -3.84 -8.24
CA TYR A 116 23.37 -5.05 -7.46
C TYR A 116 24.04 -6.12 -8.32
N PRO A 117 25.38 -6.07 -8.52
CA PRO A 117 26.09 -6.98 -9.42
C PRO A 117 26.02 -8.46 -9.04
N GLU A 118 25.65 -8.77 -7.79
CA GLU A 118 25.44 -10.13 -7.30
C GLU A 118 24.12 -10.76 -7.71
N LEU A 119 23.17 -9.96 -8.22
CA LEU A 119 21.89 -10.46 -8.74
C LEU A 119 22.01 -10.86 -10.21
N THR A 120 21.35 -11.95 -10.57
CA THR A 120 21.28 -12.47 -11.95
C THR A 120 19.81 -12.65 -12.35
N TYR A 121 19.53 -12.58 -13.66
CA TYR A 121 18.20 -12.80 -14.26
C TYR A 121 18.24 -13.76 -15.43
#